data_b0f8505b4ec30fe4cee806de9bfb6da9
#
_entry.id   b0f8505b4ec30fe4cee806de9bfb6da9
#
_cell.length_a   1.000
_cell.length_b   1.000
_cell.length_c   1.000
_cell.angle_alpha   90.00
_cell.angle_beta   90.00
_cell.angle_gamma   90.00
#
_symmetry.space_group_name_H-M   'P 1'
#
loop_
_entity.id
_entity.type
_entity.pdbx_description
1 polymer ?
#
loop_
_entity_poly.entity_id
_entity_poly.type
_entity_poly.pdbx_seq_one_letter_code
_entity_poly.pdbx_strand_id
1 'polypeptide(L)'
;MVHSNVATANARLFFLFIEPGTAELPDRCCTLSLTPLVRELIIEMADHSEVARSDRELVTDLLLAGLQKMLIEDLHLPMTDEPRLNRIAMALTANPADRSTITNWAGRMAMSENSLARLVQQETGLTFGRWRQQFQIIVAIRSLSSGSTVQQVSHELGYESVSAFITMFKKALGSSPARYFRKLSQKS
;
A
#
# COMPACT_ATOMS: atom_id res chain seq x y z
N MET A 1 16.17 12.66 -2.79
CA MET A 1 15.64 11.39 -2.26
C MET A 1 15.85 10.31 -3.31
N VAL A 2 16.48 9.20 -2.95
CA VAL A 2 16.60 8.03 -3.84
C VAL A 2 15.34 7.21 -3.68
N HIS A 3 14.62 6.95 -4.77
CA HIS A 3 13.43 6.10 -4.77
C HIS A 3 13.79 4.76 -5.41
N SER A 4 13.47 3.66 -4.74
CA SER A 4 13.55 2.32 -5.30
C SER A 4 12.16 1.70 -5.37
N ASN A 5 11.84 1.07 -6.51
CA ASN A 5 10.58 0.37 -6.71
C ASN A 5 10.88 -1.08 -7.10
N VAL A 6 10.19 -2.00 -6.45
CA VAL A 6 10.20 -3.42 -6.83
C VAL A 6 8.83 -3.77 -7.38
N ALA A 7 8.79 -4.14 -8.64
CA ALA A 7 7.56 -4.51 -9.33
C ALA A 7 7.66 -5.95 -9.85
N THR A 8 6.52 -6.65 -9.92
CA THR A 8 6.44 -7.96 -10.60
C THR A 8 6.54 -7.78 -12.11
N ALA A 9 6.92 -8.82 -12.85
CA ALA A 9 7.14 -8.78 -14.29
C ALA A 9 5.94 -8.23 -15.11
N ASN A 10 4.72 -8.32 -14.57
CA ASN A 10 3.48 -7.85 -15.21
C ASN A 10 2.92 -6.57 -14.56
N ALA A 11 3.68 -5.88 -13.71
CA ALA A 11 3.22 -4.65 -13.10
C ALA A 11 3.41 -3.48 -14.07
N ARG A 12 2.38 -2.63 -14.20
CA ARG A 12 2.45 -1.35 -14.89
C ARG A 12 2.53 -0.25 -13.84
N LEU A 13 3.59 0.53 -13.86
CA LEU A 13 3.82 1.63 -12.93
C LEU A 13 3.68 2.95 -13.68
N PHE A 14 2.96 3.89 -13.08
CA PHE A 14 2.85 5.25 -13.54
C PHE A 14 3.52 6.17 -12.53
N PHE A 15 4.36 7.08 -13.00
CA PHE A 15 5.01 8.09 -12.19
C PHE A 15 4.48 9.45 -12.59
N LEU A 16 3.92 10.16 -11.63
CA LEU A 16 3.47 11.54 -11.79
C LEU A 16 4.41 12.44 -10.98
N PHE A 17 5.10 13.35 -11.66
CA PHE A 17 5.94 14.36 -11.03
C PHE A 17 5.19 15.69 -11.00
N ILE A 18 4.98 16.21 -9.80
CA ILE A 18 4.25 17.46 -9.57
C ILE A 18 5.24 18.45 -8.96
N GLU A 19 5.35 19.64 -9.56
CA GLU A 19 6.21 20.69 -9.04
C GLU A 19 5.71 21.16 -7.66
N PRO A 20 6.62 21.40 -6.70
CA PRO A 20 6.24 21.91 -5.39
C PRO A 20 5.44 23.23 -5.52
N GLY A 21 4.32 23.32 -4.82
CA GLY A 21 3.46 24.50 -4.83
C GLY A 21 2.40 24.55 -5.94
N THR A 22 2.41 23.59 -6.89
CA THR A 22 1.38 23.52 -7.94
C THR A 22 0.04 23.01 -7.40
N ALA A 23 0.07 22.18 -6.36
CA ALA A 23 -1.15 21.66 -5.71
C ALA A 23 -0.91 21.45 -4.21
N GLU A 24 -1.97 21.60 -3.41
CA GLU A 24 -1.94 21.28 -1.98
C GLU A 24 -2.04 19.77 -1.78
N LEU A 25 -0.88 19.12 -1.79
CA LEU A 25 -0.74 17.70 -1.54
C LEU A 25 -0.08 17.47 -0.18
N PRO A 26 -0.26 16.26 0.43
CA PRO A 26 0.42 15.94 1.69
C PRO A 26 1.94 16.09 1.56
N ASP A 27 2.56 16.73 2.54
CA ASP A 27 4.01 16.96 2.65
C ASP A 27 4.80 15.73 3.11
N ARG A 28 4.08 14.64 3.41
CA ARG A 28 4.62 13.35 3.85
C ARG A 28 4.28 12.24 2.87
N CYS A 29 5.10 11.20 2.86
CA CYS A 29 4.78 9.98 2.13
C CYS A 29 3.48 9.35 2.66
N CYS A 30 2.50 9.15 1.78
CA CYS A 30 1.20 8.59 2.13
C CYS A 30 0.61 7.81 0.94
N THR A 31 -0.40 7.00 1.22
CA THR A 31 -1.20 6.33 0.20
C THR A 31 -2.49 7.11 0.00
N LEU A 32 -2.87 7.37 -1.24
CA LEU A 32 -4.12 8.02 -1.59
C LEU A 32 -5.11 6.99 -2.16
N SER A 33 -6.37 7.10 -1.74
CA SER A 33 -7.47 6.30 -2.30
C SER A 33 -7.95 6.95 -3.58
N LEU A 34 -7.46 6.47 -4.73
CA LEU A 34 -7.82 7.05 -6.03
C LEU A 34 -9.25 6.71 -6.42
N THR A 35 -10.00 7.71 -6.89
CA THR A 35 -11.26 7.46 -7.60
C THR A 35 -11.00 6.94 -9.00
N PRO A 36 -11.95 6.23 -9.65
CA PRO A 36 -11.83 5.81 -11.04
C PRO A 36 -11.50 6.96 -11.99
N LEU A 37 -12.13 8.13 -11.80
CA LEU A 37 -11.83 9.30 -12.62
C LEU A 37 -10.35 9.70 -12.54
N VAL A 38 -9.82 9.86 -11.32
CA VAL A 38 -8.41 10.25 -11.12
C VAL A 38 -7.47 9.18 -11.68
N ARG A 39 -7.80 7.90 -11.51
CA ARG A 39 -7.05 6.78 -12.09
C ARG A 39 -6.99 6.87 -13.61
N GLU A 40 -8.14 7.05 -14.27
CA GLU A 40 -8.20 7.13 -15.74
C GLU A 40 -7.50 8.39 -16.28
N LEU A 41 -7.58 9.52 -15.58
CA LEU A 41 -6.81 10.72 -15.95
C LEU A 41 -5.29 10.50 -15.90
N ILE A 42 -4.79 9.74 -14.90
CA ILE A 42 -3.36 9.38 -14.81
C ILE A 42 -2.97 8.49 -16.00
N ILE A 43 -3.79 7.51 -16.34
CA ILE A 43 -3.55 6.60 -17.46
C ILE A 43 -3.57 7.36 -18.78
N GLU A 44 -4.56 8.22 -18.99
CA GLU A 44 -4.69 9.06 -20.17
C GLU A 44 -3.46 9.95 -20.38
N MET A 45 -3.00 10.63 -19.34
CA MET A 45 -1.79 11.45 -19.40
C MET A 45 -0.52 10.65 -19.70
N ALA A 46 -0.46 9.39 -19.27
CA ALA A 46 0.70 8.53 -19.49
C ALA A 46 0.70 7.89 -20.88
N ASP A 47 -0.46 7.57 -21.45
CA ASP A 47 -0.59 6.85 -22.72
C ASP A 47 -0.64 7.79 -23.94
N HIS A 48 -1.12 9.02 -23.79
CA HIS A 48 -1.33 9.96 -24.88
C HIS A 48 -0.38 11.16 -24.82
N SER A 49 0.80 11.02 -25.40
CA SER A 49 1.78 12.12 -25.52
C SER A 49 1.38 13.19 -26.56
N GLU A 50 0.40 12.91 -27.44
CA GLU A 50 -0.01 13.74 -28.57
C GLU A 50 -1.30 14.56 -28.35
N VAL A 51 -1.82 14.64 -27.13
CA VAL A 51 -2.99 15.48 -26.83
C VAL A 51 -2.66 16.95 -27.05
N ALA A 52 -3.57 17.70 -27.69
CA ALA A 52 -3.43 19.13 -27.90
C ALA A 52 -3.09 19.84 -26.57
N ARG A 53 -2.24 20.85 -26.61
CA ARG A 53 -1.72 21.52 -25.40
C ARG A 53 -2.83 22.05 -24.49
N SER A 54 -3.89 22.61 -25.08
CA SER A 54 -5.08 23.09 -24.33
C SER A 54 -5.80 21.99 -23.57
N ASP A 55 -5.95 20.82 -24.17
CA ASP A 55 -6.65 19.70 -23.57
C ASP A 55 -5.82 19.06 -22.47
N ARG A 56 -4.49 19.06 -22.63
CA ARG A 56 -3.56 18.59 -21.60
C ARG A 56 -3.59 19.49 -20.35
N GLU A 57 -3.69 20.80 -20.50
CA GLU A 57 -3.83 21.73 -19.39
C GLU A 57 -5.12 21.46 -18.59
N LEU A 58 -6.25 21.30 -19.28
CA LEU A 58 -7.53 20.94 -18.64
C LEU A 58 -7.49 19.61 -17.90
N VAL A 59 -6.88 18.58 -18.52
CA VAL A 59 -6.72 17.24 -17.87
C VAL A 59 -5.83 17.35 -16.65
N THR A 60 -4.75 18.15 -16.73
CA THR A 60 -3.84 18.37 -15.61
C THR A 60 -4.53 19.07 -14.44
N ASP A 61 -5.28 20.14 -14.71
CA ASP A 61 -6.03 20.88 -13.68
C ASP A 61 -7.06 20.00 -13.00
N LEU A 62 -7.80 19.20 -13.78
CA LEU A 62 -8.79 18.27 -13.26
C LEU A 62 -8.13 17.16 -12.42
N LEU A 63 -6.97 16.63 -12.86
CA LEU A 63 -6.21 15.65 -12.12
C LEU A 63 -5.72 16.20 -10.78
N LEU A 64 -5.11 17.39 -10.79
CA LEU A 64 -4.60 18.04 -9.56
C LEU A 64 -5.73 18.35 -8.59
N ALA A 65 -6.84 18.92 -9.08
CA ALA A 65 -8.04 19.15 -8.27
C ALA A 65 -8.64 17.85 -7.71
N GLY A 66 -8.55 16.76 -8.48
CA GLY A 66 -8.96 15.44 -8.04
C GLY A 66 -8.06 14.91 -6.94
N LEU A 67 -6.74 14.95 -7.11
CA LEU A 67 -5.76 14.44 -6.15
C LEU A 67 -5.87 15.12 -4.78
N GLN A 68 -6.08 16.44 -4.74
CA GLN A 68 -6.27 17.21 -3.49
C GLN A 68 -7.47 16.73 -2.66
N LYS A 69 -8.48 16.17 -3.31
CA LYS A 69 -9.70 15.66 -2.66
C LYS A 69 -9.61 14.20 -2.25
N MET A 70 -8.50 13.51 -2.58
CA MET A 70 -8.33 12.10 -2.25
C MET A 70 -8.16 11.89 -0.75
N LEU A 71 -8.76 10.82 -0.25
CA LEU A 71 -8.56 10.42 1.14
C LEU A 71 -7.15 9.84 1.31
N ILE A 72 -6.48 10.30 2.35
CA ILE A 72 -5.25 9.67 2.82
C ILE A 72 -5.66 8.36 3.52
N GLU A 73 -5.15 7.26 3.02
CA GLU A 73 -5.31 5.95 3.66
C GLU A 73 -4.12 5.71 4.60
N ASP A 74 -4.39 5.15 5.78
CA ASP A 74 -3.35 4.72 6.71
C ASP A 74 -2.65 3.42 6.24
N LEU A 75 -2.45 3.29 4.93
CA LEU A 75 -1.84 2.15 4.23
C LEU A 75 -0.41 2.48 3.82
N HIS A 76 0.36 3.02 4.74
CA HIS A 76 1.77 3.26 4.48
C HIS A 76 2.59 2.09 4.98
N LEU A 77 3.22 1.34 4.06
CA LEU A 77 4.30 0.42 4.41
C LEU A 77 5.62 1.19 4.29
N PRO A 78 6.22 1.62 5.41
CA PRO A 78 7.50 2.29 5.35
C PRO A 78 8.53 1.33 4.73
N MET A 79 9.05 1.70 3.56
CA MET A 79 10.17 1.01 2.95
C MET A 79 11.46 1.59 3.52
N THR A 80 12.44 0.75 3.72
CA THR A 80 13.75 1.13 4.24
C THR A 80 14.84 0.50 3.38
N ASP A 81 16.00 1.14 3.33
CA ASP A 81 17.18 0.57 2.67
C ASP A 81 17.94 -0.42 3.58
N GLU A 82 17.46 -0.66 4.80
CA GLU A 82 18.06 -1.60 5.74
C GLU A 82 17.94 -3.05 5.21
N PRO A 83 19.08 -3.71 4.89
CA PRO A 83 19.05 -4.99 4.18
C PRO A 83 18.31 -6.12 4.91
N ARG A 84 18.33 -6.09 6.25
CA ARG A 84 17.65 -7.11 7.08
C ARG A 84 16.14 -6.97 7.01
N LEU A 85 15.62 -5.74 7.07
CA LEU A 85 14.18 -5.49 6.93
C LEU A 85 13.70 -5.76 5.52
N ASN A 86 14.48 -5.40 4.50
CA ASN A 86 14.18 -5.75 3.11
C ASN A 86 14.10 -7.27 2.90
N ARG A 87 15.00 -8.04 3.53
CA ARG A 87 14.94 -9.51 3.48
C ARG A 87 13.67 -10.06 4.12
N ILE A 88 13.23 -9.49 5.25
CA ILE A 88 11.96 -9.86 5.88
C ILE A 88 10.78 -9.50 4.96
N ALA A 89 10.77 -8.28 4.40
CA ALA A 89 9.71 -7.84 3.49
C ALA A 89 9.61 -8.74 2.24
N MET A 90 10.74 -9.09 1.64
CA MET A 90 10.77 -10.03 0.49
C MET A 90 10.24 -11.41 0.86
N ALA A 91 10.61 -11.95 2.03
CA ALA A 91 10.13 -13.25 2.49
C ALA A 91 8.62 -13.23 2.78
N LEU A 92 8.09 -12.16 3.38
CA LEU A 92 6.66 -11.97 3.59
C LEU A 92 5.90 -11.76 2.28
N THR A 93 6.54 -11.17 1.26
CA THR A 93 5.98 -11.05 -0.09
C THR A 93 5.87 -12.42 -0.76
N ALA A 94 6.90 -13.25 -0.63
CA ALA A 94 6.93 -14.59 -1.19
C ALA A 94 5.97 -15.56 -0.48
N ASN A 95 5.79 -15.38 0.83
CA ASN A 95 4.87 -16.18 1.65
C ASN A 95 4.07 -15.29 2.61
N PRO A 96 2.94 -14.70 2.18
CA PRO A 96 2.10 -13.85 3.03
C PRO A 96 1.50 -14.59 4.23
N ALA A 97 1.43 -15.92 4.19
CA ALA A 97 0.96 -16.76 5.29
C ALA A 97 1.98 -16.93 6.42
N ASP A 98 3.23 -16.48 6.26
CA ASP A 98 4.26 -16.62 7.30
C ASP A 98 3.85 -15.86 8.58
N ARG A 99 3.52 -16.63 9.62
CA ARG A 99 3.11 -16.15 10.95
C ARG A 99 4.26 -16.14 11.94
N SER A 100 5.51 -16.27 11.47
CA SER A 100 6.71 -16.27 12.32
C SER A 100 6.71 -15.07 13.27
N THR A 101 7.06 -15.35 14.52
CA THR A 101 7.19 -14.32 15.55
C THR A 101 8.42 -13.44 15.31
N ILE A 102 8.50 -12.31 16.01
CA ILE A 102 9.70 -11.47 15.97
C ILE A 102 10.94 -12.25 16.45
N THR A 103 10.79 -13.15 17.42
CA THR A 103 11.85 -14.04 17.92
C THR A 103 12.40 -14.94 16.81
N ASN A 104 11.51 -15.55 16.01
CA ASN A 104 11.91 -16.39 14.88
C ASN A 104 12.64 -15.57 13.81
N TRP A 105 12.16 -14.38 13.50
CA TRP A 105 12.80 -13.49 12.54
C TRP A 105 14.14 -12.97 13.03
N ALA A 106 14.25 -12.63 14.32
CA ALA A 106 15.51 -12.22 14.94
C ALA A 106 16.58 -13.33 14.82
N GLY A 107 16.19 -14.58 15.10
CA GLY A 107 17.08 -15.73 14.90
C GLY A 107 17.56 -15.89 13.45
N ARG A 108 16.66 -15.75 12.46
CA ARG A 108 17.01 -15.79 11.03
C ARG A 108 17.96 -14.65 10.60
N MET A 109 17.93 -13.52 11.31
CA MET A 109 18.78 -12.36 11.04
C MET A 109 20.02 -12.29 11.94
N ALA A 110 20.28 -13.33 12.74
CA ALA A 110 21.38 -13.40 13.71
C ALA A 110 21.36 -12.20 14.70
N MET A 111 20.16 -11.83 15.16
CA MET A 111 19.91 -10.73 16.09
C MET A 111 19.19 -11.20 17.32
N SER A 112 19.25 -10.40 18.42
CA SER A 112 18.31 -10.56 19.51
C SER A 112 16.94 -9.96 19.14
N GLU A 113 15.86 -10.44 19.78
CA GLU A 113 14.52 -9.91 19.60
C GLU A 113 14.46 -8.39 19.85
N ASN A 114 15.07 -7.93 20.94
CA ASN A 114 15.12 -6.50 21.29
C ASN A 114 15.87 -5.67 20.23
N SER A 115 16.94 -6.22 19.64
CA SER A 115 17.67 -5.54 18.58
C SER A 115 16.85 -5.41 17.31
N LEU A 116 16.14 -6.47 16.92
CA LEU A 116 15.25 -6.43 15.76
C LEU A 116 14.05 -5.48 16.01
N ALA A 117 13.43 -5.54 17.19
CA ALA A 117 12.32 -4.64 17.54
C ALA A 117 12.73 -3.17 17.45
N ARG A 118 13.91 -2.82 18.01
CA ARG A 118 14.45 -1.46 17.93
C ARG A 118 14.77 -1.05 16.50
N LEU A 119 15.36 -1.93 15.71
CA LEU A 119 15.66 -1.67 14.31
C LEU A 119 14.37 -1.36 13.52
N VAL A 120 13.34 -2.20 13.65
CA VAL A 120 12.05 -1.96 12.99
C VAL A 120 11.47 -0.60 13.40
N GLN A 121 11.49 -0.28 14.70
CA GLN A 121 10.95 0.99 15.20
C GLN A 121 11.73 2.19 14.67
N GLN A 122 13.07 2.12 14.62
CA GLN A 122 13.91 3.18 14.10
C GLN A 122 13.70 3.42 12.62
N GLU A 123 13.63 2.36 11.83
CA GLU A 123 13.55 2.45 10.38
C GLU A 123 12.13 2.74 9.86
N THR A 124 11.10 2.27 10.57
CA THR A 124 9.73 2.32 10.08
C THR A 124 8.77 3.17 10.92
N GLY A 125 9.18 3.57 12.12
CA GLY A 125 8.31 4.22 13.11
C GLY A 125 7.27 3.29 13.73
N LEU A 126 7.26 2.00 13.38
CA LEU A 126 6.25 1.03 13.80
C LEU A 126 6.83 -0.09 14.64
N THR A 127 6.01 -0.71 15.49
CA THR A 127 6.37 -2.01 16.06
C THR A 127 6.35 -3.09 14.98
N PHE A 128 7.13 -4.17 15.15
CA PHE A 128 7.15 -5.29 14.21
C PHE A 128 5.76 -5.85 13.91
N GLY A 129 4.91 -5.98 14.92
CA GLY A 129 3.54 -6.46 14.74
C GLY A 129 2.68 -5.52 13.88
N ARG A 130 2.82 -4.20 14.08
CA ARG A 130 2.12 -3.18 13.27
C ARG A 130 2.65 -3.14 11.85
N TRP A 131 3.95 -3.18 11.66
CA TRP A 131 4.58 -3.21 10.36
C TRP A 131 4.13 -4.43 9.53
N ARG A 132 4.16 -5.63 10.14
CA ARG A 132 3.63 -6.85 9.50
C ARG A 132 2.12 -6.76 9.21
N GLN A 133 1.34 -6.20 10.12
CA GLN A 133 -0.10 -6.00 9.91
C GLN A 133 -0.38 -5.11 8.69
N GLN A 134 0.37 -4.03 8.52
CA GLN A 134 0.23 -3.17 7.35
C GLN A 134 0.54 -3.91 6.05
N PHE A 135 1.60 -4.72 6.05
CA PHE A 135 1.91 -5.58 4.93
C PHE A 135 0.75 -6.53 4.58
N GLN A 136 0.17 -7.20 5.58
CA GLN A 136 -0.98 -8.09 5.37
C GLN A 136 -2.21 -7.33 4.81
N ILE A 137 -2.45 -6.11 5.26
CA ILE A 137 -3.55 -5.28 4.75
C ILE A 137 -3.33 -4.91 3.28
N ILE A 138 -2.12 -4.54 2.88
CA ILE A 138 -1.79 -4.22 1.48
C ILE A 138 -2.04 -5.44 0.58
N VAL A 139 -1.56 -6.62 0.99
CA VAL A 139 -1.82 -7.87 0.28
C VAL A 139 -3.32 -8.15 0.20
N ALA A 140 -4.05 -8.01 1.33
CA ALA A 140 -5.49 -8.22 1.38
C ALA A 140 -6.25 -7.32 0.40
N ILE A 141 -5.95 -6.01 0.40
CA ILE A 141 -6.61 -5.07 -0.51
C ILE A 141 -6.30 -5.42 -1.96
N ARG A 142 -5.05 -5.74 -2.29
CA ARG A 142 -4.65 -6.14 -3.63
C ARG A 142 -5.42 -7.38 -4.09
N SER A 143 -5.44 -8.46 -3.31
CA SER A 143 -6.13 -9.71 -3.66
C SER A 143 -7.64 -9.52 -3.78
N LEU A 144 -8.27 -8.78 -2.85
CA LEU A 144 -9.69 -8.47 -2.91
C LEU A 144 -10.05 -7.57 -4.12
N SER A 145 -9.23 -6.59 -4.44
CA SER A 145 -9.40 -5.73 -5.63
C SER A 145 -9.26 -6.51 -6.95
N SER A 146 -8.48 -7.59 -6.94
CA SER A 146 -8.32 -8.49 -8.08
C SER A 146 -9.43 -9.55 -8.18
N GLY A 147 -10.47 -9.47 -7.32
CA GLY A 147 -11.63 -10.36 -7.36
C GLY A 147 -11.55 -11.60 -6.47
N SER A 148 -10.49 -11.75 -5.66
CA SER A 148 -10.42 -12.84 -4.68
C SER A 148 -11.50 -12.69 -3.61
N THR A 149 -12.07 -13.81 -3.17
CA THR A 149 -13.04 -13.81 -2.08
C THR A 149 -12.38 -13.56 -0.72
N VAL A 150 -13.15 -13.07 0.25
CA VAL A 150 -12.68 -12.86 1.63
C VAL A 150 -12.15 -14.16 2.24
N GLN A 151 -12.75 -15.31 1.88
CA GLN A 151 -12.30 -16.63 2.33
C GLN A 151 -10.93 -17.00 1.75
N GLN A 152 -10.74 -16.79 0.44
CA GLN A 152 -9.45 -17.04 -0.23
C GLN A 152 -8.33 -16.19 0.38
N VAL A 153 -8.59 -14.89 0.56
CA VAL A 153 -7.62 -13.96 1.13
C VAL A 153 -7.29 -14.30 2.59
N SER A 154 -8.30 -14.69 3.38
CA SER A 154 -8.08 -15.16 4.76
C SER A 154 -7.13 -16.35 4.80
N HIS A 155 -7.31 -17.31 3.89
CA HIS A 155 -6.44 -18.48 3.79
C HIS A 155 -5.04 -18.10 3.27
N GLU A 156 -4.95 -17.28 2.22
CA GLU A 156 -3.69 -16.77 1.66
C GLU A 156 -2.81 -16.08 2.71
N LEU A 157 -3.42 -15.35 3.62
CA LEU A 157 -2.74 -14.65 4.72
C LEU A 157 -2.52 -15.52 5.98
N GLY A 158 -2.86 -16.80 5.91
CA GLY A 158 -2.63 -17.76 6.99
C GLY A 158 -3.51 -17.54 8.22
N TYR A 159 -4.72 -16.98 8.07
CA TYR A 159 -5.67 -16.86 9.16
C TYR A 159 -6.41 -18.18 9.41
N GLU A 160 -6.55 -18.59 10.67
CA GLU A 160 -7.26 -19.80 11.07
C GLU A 160 -8.77 -19.73 10.75
N SER A 161 -9.32 -18.51 10.68
CA SER A 161 -10.72 -18.32 10.33
C SER A 161 -10.93 -16.99 9.58
N VAL A 162 -11.97 -16.98 8.77
CA VAL A 162 -12.45 -15.77 8.07
C VAL A 162 -12.80 -14.67 9.09
N SER A 163 -13.36 -15.03 10.22
CA SER A 163 -13.73 -14.07 11.29
C SER A 163 -12.52 -13.38 11.89
N ALA A 164 -11.40 -14.11 12.09
CA ALA A 164 -10.16 -13.54 12.59
C ALA A 164 -9.57 -12.53 11.61
N PHE A 165 -9.58 -12.87 10.31
CA PHE A 165 -9.17 -11.95 9.24
C PHE A 165 -10.05 -10.70 9.20
N ILE A 166 -11.39 -10.84 9.20
CA ILE A 166 -12.33 -9.70 9.19
C ILE A 166 -12.09 -8.79 10.40
N THR A 167 -11.85 -9.36 11.57
CA THR A 167 -11.57 -8.61 12.80
C THR A 167 -10.28 -7.78 12.66
N MET A 168 -9.22 -8.40 12.14
CA MET A 168 -7.95 -7.72 11.88
C MET A 168 -8.14 -6.59 10.87
N PHE A 169 -8.79 -6.86 9.74
CA PHE A 169 -9.06 -5.89 8.68
C PHE A 169 -9.88 -4.70 9.20
N LYS A 170 -10.96 -4.98 9.96
CA LYS A 170 -11.79 -3.94 10.57
C LYS A 170 -11.02 -3.09 11.58
N LYS A 171 -10.15 -3.72 12.39
CA LYS A 171 -9.29 -2.99 13.35
C LYS A 171 -8.29 -2.08 12.65
N ALA A 172 -7.77 -2.49 11.50
CA ALA A 172 -6.78 -1.73 10.73
C ALA A 172 -7.41 -0.58 9.93
N LEU A 173 -8.57 -0.83 9.27
CA LEU A 173 -9.19 0.10 8.31
C LEU A 173 -10.56 0.65 8.75
N GLY A 174 -10.96 0.42 10.00
CA GLY A 174 -12.22 0.94 10.55
C GLY A 174 -13.50 0.30 10.00
N SER A 175 -13.41 -0.61 9.01
CA SER A 175 -14.58 -1.26 8.41
C SER A 175 -14.25 -2.68 7.91
N SER A 176 -15.28 -3.52 7.79
CA SER A 176 -15.11 -4.86 7.20
C SER A 176 -14.75 -4.78 5.71
N PRO A 177 -14.12 -5.82 5.12
CA PRO A 177 -13.76 -5.83 3.70
C PRO A 177 -14.93 -5.46 2.80
N ALA A 178 -16.09 -6.09 2.95
CA ALA A 178 -17.27 -5.81 2.13
C ALA A 178 -17.73 -4.34 2.23
N ARG A 179 -17.68 -3.75 3.44
CA ARG A 179 -18.04 -2.34 3.63
C ARG A 179 -16.98 -1.39 3.08
N TYR A 180 -15.71 -1.75 3.20
CA TYR A 180 -14.58 -0.98 2.66
C TYR A 180 -14.71 -0.84 1.14
N PHE A 181 -14.86 -1.94 0.41
CA PHE A 181 -14.99 -1.92 -1.05
C PHE A 181 -16.30 -1.29 -1.53
N ARG A 182 -17.41 -1.47 -0.81
CA ARG A 182 -18.67 -0.77 -1.13
C ARG A 182 -18.53 0.75 -1.02
N LYS A 183 -17.81 1.25 -0.02
CA LYS A 183 -17.55 2.70 0.10
C LYS A 183 -16.69 3.22 -1.06
N LEU A 184 -15.74 2.43 -1.54
CA LEU A 184 -14.93 2.78 -2.72
C LEU A 184 -15.81 2.82 -3.97
N SER A 185 -16.68 1.84 -4.17
CA SER A 185 -17.59 1.77 -5.33
C SER A 185 -18.69 2.85 -5.33
N GLN A 186 -19.12 3.34 -4.17
CA GLN A 186 -20.14 4.41 -4.06
C GLN A 186 -19.57 5.82 -4.23
N LYS A 187 -18.25 5.97 -4.20
CA LYS A 187 -17.55 7.22 -4.47
C LYS A 187 -17.06 7.31 -5.92
N SER A 188 -17.34 6.30 -6.71
CA SER A 188 -17.16 6.21 -8.15
C SER A 188 -18.41 6.69 -8.85
#